data_cbee5f4fcf9e308dbb109e5fdf087198
#
_entry.id   cbee5f4fcf9e308dbb109e5fdf087198
#
_cell.length_a   1.000
_cell.length_b   1.000
_cell.length_c   1.000
_cell.angle_alpha   90.00
_cell.angle_beta   90.00
_cell.angle_gamma   90.00
#
_symmetry.space_group_name_H-M   'P 1'
#
loop_
_entity.id
_entity.type
_entity.pdbx_description
1 polymer ?
#
loop_
_entity_poly.entity_id
_entity_poly.type
_entity_poly.pdbx_seq_one_letter_code
_entity_poly.pdbx_strand_id
1 'polypeptide(L)'
;TAEGRAQVAQMVKGADVVLENFRPGTMKRFGVDYETLKEHNPKLIFCSISGYGQKGPLSGWAAMDLMIQAISGMMSVTGEPDGRPVKAAAPIADLTAGYTAAFSVLAAIHQRDKSGEGRRIDVAMLDAMITILGQSVVATTISGEPPERQGNAHHLMAPYQSFRTATNDFVVSLTTQKRWAALCTLDEFT
;
A
#
# COMPACT_ATOMS: atom_id res chain seq x y z
N THR A 1 -22.45 15.26 -18.23
CA THR A 1 -23.03 16.03 -19.34
C THR A 1 -22.08 16.01 -20.54
N ALA A 2 -22.58 16.25 -21.75
CA ALA A 2 -21.75 16.36 -22.95
C ALA A 2 -20.74 17.52 -22.84
N GLU A 3 -21.17 18.62 -22.27
CA GLU A 3 -20.36 19.82 -22.03
C GLU A 3 -19.19 19.52 -21.07
N GLY A 4 -19.45 18.83 -19.93
CA GLY A 4 -18.39 18.42 -19.00
C GLY A 4 -17.36 17.48 -19.64
N ARG A 5 -17.80 16.54 -20.50
CA ARG A 5 -16.86 15.69 -21.26
C ARG A 5 -15.98 16.52 -22.21
N ALA A 6 -16.56 17.49 -22.91
CA ALA A 6 -15.81 18.37 -23.80
C ALA A 6 -14.79 19.21 -23.04
N GLN A 7 -15.13 19.69 -21.85
CA GLN A 7 -14.20 20.41 -20.98
C GLN A 7 -13.03 19.53 -20.54
N VAL A 8 -13.30 18.29 -20.07
CA VAL A 8 -12.24 17.34 -19.69
C VAL A 8 -11.35 17.01 -20.90
N ALA A 9 -11.92 16.75 -22.07
CA ALA A 9 -11.17 16.49 -23.30
C ALA A 9 -10.26 17.68 -23.68
N GLN A 10 -10.72 18.91 -23.47
CA GLN A 10 -9.89 20.10 -23.70
C GLN A 10 -8.75 20.24 -22.68
N MET A 11 -9.02 19.97 -21.38
CA MET A 11 -8.00 20.01 -20.32
C MET A 11 -6.90 18.97 -20.54
N VAL A 12 -7.28 17.78 -20.97
CA VAL A 12 -6.35 16.66 -21.19
C VAL A 12 -5.32 16.92 -22.27
N LYS A 13 -5.61 17.77 -23.26
CA LYS A 13 -4.64 18.13 -24.32
C LYS A 13 -3.35 18.74 -23.78
N GLY A 14 -3.40 19.43 -22.64
CA GLY A 14 -2.25 20.02 -21.96
C GLY A 14 -1.84 19.34 -20.67
N ALA A 15 -2.46 18.21 -20.33
CA ALA A 15 -2.17 17.50 -19.09
C ALA A 15 -1.16 16.38 -19.30
N ASP A 16 -0.19 16.23 -18.41
CA ASP A 16 0.72 15.10 -18.40
C ASP A 16 0.08 13.86 -17.81
N VAL A 17 -0.71 14.05 -16.75
CA VAL A 17 -1.26 12.96 -15.93
C VAL A 17 -2.73 13.24 -15.62
N VAL A 18 -3.54 12.21 -15.73
CA VAL A 18 -4.87 12.13 -15.13
C VAL A 18 -4.81 11.10 -14.02
N LEU A 19 -5.19 11.51 -12.81
CA LEU A 19 -5.32 10.64 -11.64
C LEU A 19 -6.78 10.58 -11.24
N GLU A 20 -7.29 9.35 -11.02
CA GLU A 20 -8.64 9.14 -10.55
C GLU A 20 -8.71 8.05 -9.47
N ASN A 21 -9.70 8.18 -8.58
CA ASN A 21 -9.95 7.20 -7.51
C ASN A 21 -11.45 6.91 -7.40
N PHE A 22 -12.11 6.71 -8.52
CA PHE A 22 -13.50 6.29 -8.58
C PHE A 22 -13.63 4.76 -8.59
N ARG A 23 -14.84 4.28 -8.37
CA ARG A 23 -15.12 2.86 -8.59
C ARG A 23 -14.85 2.49 -10.05
N PRO A 24 -14.29 1.30 -10.33
CA PRO A 24 -14.07 0.81 -11.67
C PRO A 24 -15.29 0.96 -12.56
N GLY A 25 -15.07 1.39 -13.81
CA GLY A 25 -16.12 1.66 -14.77
C GLY A 25 -16.78 3.05 -14.69
N THR A 26 -16.54 3.82 -13.61
CA THR A 26 -17.14 5.16 -13.48
C THR A 26 -16.64 6.13 -14.54
N MET A 27 -15.33 6.18 -14.79
CA MET A 27 -14.73 7.03 -15.82
C MET A 27 -15.26 6.66 -17.22
N LYS A 28 -15.43 5.35 -17.50
CA LYS A 28 -16.01 4.87 -18.75
C LYS A 28 -17.47 5.30 -18.90
N ARG A 29 -18.27 5.18 -17.83
CA ARG A 29 -19.67 5.65 -17.83
C ARG A 29 -19.77 7.15 -18.08
N PHE A 30 -18.80 7.93 -17.65
CA PHE A 30 -18.73 9.35 -17.90
C PHE A 30 -18.17 9.69 -19.29
N GLY A 31 -17.60 8.72 -20.02
CA GLY A 31 -16.96 8.93 -21.31
C GLY A 31 -15.67 9.74 -21.22
N VAL A 32 -14.91 9.55 -20.14
CA VAL A 32 -13.62 10.19 -19.87
C VAL A 32 -12.60 9.17 -19.32
N ASP A 33 -12.71 7.94 -19.77
CA ASP A 33 -11.75 6.88 -19.48
C ASP A 33 -10.49 7.01 -20.35
N TYR A 34 -9.47 6.20 -20.03
CA TYR A 34 -8.20 6.24 -20.73
C TYR A 34 -8.32 6.09 -22.25
N GLU A 35 -9.15 5.13 -22.72
CA GLU A 35 -9.31 4.87 -24.16
C GLU A 35 -9.88 6.09 -24.90
N THR A 36 -10.82 6.80 -24.27
CA THR A 36 -11.38 8.03 -24.79
C THR A 36 -10.40 9.19 -24.74
N LEU A 37 -9.71 9.37 -23.60
CA LEU A 37 -8.86 10.55 -23.38
C LEU A 37 -7.53 10.46 -24.14
N LYS A 38 -6.99 9.26 -24.39
CA LYS A 38 -5.76 9.10 -25.20
C LYS A 38 -5.92 9.53 -26.66
N GLU A 39 -7.15 9.56 -27.20
CA GLU A 39 -7.41 10.09 -28.53
C GLU A 39 -7.14 11.59 -28.61
N HIS A 40 -7.30 12.31 -27.49
CA HIS A 40 -7.03 13.74 -27.36
C HIS A 40 -5.58 14.04 -26.96
N ASN A 41 -4.92 13.09 -26.29
CA ASN A 41 -3.51 13.20 -25.90
C ASN A 41 -2.86 11.80 -25.85
N PRO A 42 -2.18 11.36 -26.93
CA PRO A 42 -1.49 10.07 -26.98
C PRO A 42 -0.35 9.91 -25.97
N LYS A 43 0.13 11.02 -25.39
CA LYS A 43 1.20 11.05 -24.37
C LYS A 43 0.64 11.00 -22.93
N LEU A 44 -0.67 10.94 -22.77
CA LEU A 44 -1.34 10.96 -21.48
C LEU A 44 -0.95 9.76 -20.62
N ILE A 45 -0.55 10.02 -19.38
CA ILE A 45 -0.44 9.03 -18.33
C ILE A 45 -1.75 9.04 -17.55
N PHE A 46 -2.43 7.91 -17.51
CA PHE A 46 -3.73 7.77 -16.84
C PHE A 46 -3.59 6.79 -15.68
N CYS A 47 -3.67 7.28 -14.44
CA CYS A 47 -3.52 6.48 -13.23
C CYS A 47 -4.86 6.32 -12.52
N SER A 48 -5.32 5.08 -12.41
CA SER A 48 -6.50 4.70 -11.64
C SER A 48 -6.07 4.06 -10.33
N ILE A 49 -6.58 4.55 -9.21
CA ILE A 49 -6.43 3.91 -7.89
C ILE A 49 -7.79 3.34 -7.50
N SER A 50 -7.84 2.08 -7.12
CA SER A 50 -9.07 1.45 -6.65
C SER A 50 -8.77 0.37 -5.61
N GLY A 51 -9.79 -0.12 -4.90
CA GLY A 51 -9.57 -1.10 -3.82
C GLY A 51 -8.93 -2.39 -4.30
N TYR A 52 -9.40 -2.91 -5.43
CA TYR A 52 -9.03 -4.26 -5.92
C TYR A 52 -8.56 -4.24 -7.38
N GLY A 53 -8.21 -3.07 -7.93
CA GLY A 53 -7.84 -2.92 -9.34
C GLY A 53 -9.04 -2.79 -10.27
N GLN A 54 -8.75 -2.48 -11.53
CA GLN A 54 -9.73 -2.26 -12.58
C GLN A 54 -10.25 -3.57 -13.21
N LYS A 55 -9.63 -4.70 -12.87
CA LYS A 55 -9.92 -6.05 -13.40
C LYS A 55 -9.92 -7.07 -12.27
N GLY A 56 -10.45 -8.26 -12.56
CA GLY A 56 -10.48 -9.37 -11.60
C GLY A 56 -11.81 -9.50 -10.88
N PRO A 57 -11.96 -10.58 -10.09
CA PRO A 57 -13.24 -10.95 -9.48
C PRO A 57 -13.74 -9.95 -8.43
N LEU A 58 -12.86 -9.19 -7.79
CA LEU A 58 -13.20 -8.23 -6.75
C LEU A 58 -13.30 -6.78 -7.28
N SER A 59 -13.04 -6.52 -8.56
CA SER A 59 -12.97 -5.15 -9.10
C SER A 59 -14.27 -4.34 -8.91
N GLY A 60 -15.41 -5.00 -8.82
CA GLY A 60 -16.71 -4.35 -8.57
C GLY A 60 -16.99 -4.02 -7.10
N TRP A 61 -16.15 -4.49 -6.17
CA TRP A 61 -16.39 -4.31 -4.74
C TRP A 61 -16.02 -2.89 -4.30
N ALA A 62 -16.79 -2.39 -3.33
CA ALA A 62 -16.43 -1.16 -2.64
C ALA A 62 -15.27 -1.42 -1.69
N ALA A 63 -14.36 -0.46 -1.58
CA ALA A 63 -13.25 -0.52 -0.66
C ALA A 63 -13.09 0.80 0.10
N MET A 64 -12.62 0.67 1.32
CA MET A 64 -12.15 1.73 2.18
C MET A 64 -10.88 1.22 2.86
N ASP A 65 -10.03 2.10 3.35
CA ASP A 65 -8.78 1.74 4.01
C ASP A 65 -8.92 0.57 5.01
N LEU A 66 -9.89 0.66 5.92
CA LEU A 66 -10.12 -0.38 6.93
C LEU A 66 -10.45 -1.75 6.31
N MET A 67 -11.23 -1.77 5.23
CA MET A 67 -11.59 -3.01 4.54
C MET A 67 -10.37 -3.64 3.88
N ILE A 68 -9.51 -2.82 3.28
CA ILE A 68 -8.27 -3.30 2.66
C ILE A 68 -7.28 -3.78 3.72
N GLN A 69 -7.15 -3.10 4.86
CA GLN A 69 -6.34 -3.58 5.98
C GLN A 69 -6.83 -4.95 6.49
N ALA A 70 -8.14 -5.17 6.54
CA ALA A 70 -8.71 -6.44 6.97
C ALA A 70 -8.43 -7.56 5.96
N ILE A 71 -8.78 -7.34 4.68
CA ILE A 71 -8.71 -8.39 3.66
C ILE A 71 -7.26 -8.72 3.25
N SER A 72 -6.33 -7.77 3.36
CA SER A 72 -4.90 -8.00 3.10
C SER A 72 -4.20 -8.88 4.14
N GLY A 73 -4.83 -9.09 5.30
CA GLY A 73 -4.20 -9.78 6.42
C GLY A 73 -3.41 -8.87 7.37
N MET A 74 -3.28 -7.56 7.09
CA MET A 74 -2.57 -6.62 7.98
C MET A 74 -3.10 -6.68 9.42
N MET A 75 -4.42 -6.72 9.59
CA MET A 75 -5.03 -6.76 10.91
C MET A 75 -4.80 -8.10 11.61
N SER A 76 -4.64 -9.20 10.89
CA SER A 76 -4.42 -10.51 11.48
C SER A 76 -3.04 -10.65 12.14
N VAL A 77 -2.06 -9.88 11.66
CA VAL A 77 -0.69 -9.87 12.20
C VAL A 77 -0.39 -8.67 13.09
N THR A 78 -1.37 -7.77 13.30
CA THR A 78 -1.22 -6.54 14.11
C THR A 78 -1.99 -6.67 15.41
N GLY A 79 -1.33 -6.39 16.54
CA GLY A 79 -1.92 -6.40 17.89
C GLY A 79 -1.20 -7.32 18.86
N GLU A 80 -1.67 -7.36 20.10
CA GLU A 80 -1.16 -8.24 21.13
C GLU A 80 -1.47 -9.71 20.81
N PRO A 81 -0.63 -10.67 21.27
CA PRO A 81 -0.77 -12.10 20.95
C PRO A 81 -2.18 -12.64 21.20
N ASP A 82 -2.72 -12.37 22.38
CA ASP A 82 -4.07 -12.85 22.81
C ASP A 82 -5.17 -11.82 22.52
N GLY A 83 -4.82 -10.72 21.83
CA GLY A 83 -5.75 -9.63 21.52
C GLY A 83 -6.60 -9.89 20.28
N ARG A 84 -7.52 -8.97 20.02
CA ARG A 84 -8.25 -8.94 18.74
C ARG A 84 -7.37 -8.37 17.63
N PRO A 85 -7.62 -8.73 16.35
CA PRO A 85 -7.02 -8.04 15.21
C PRO A 85 -7.30 -6.53 15.28
N VAL A 86 -6.26 -5.71 15.10
CA VAL A 86 -6.38 -4.25 15.12
C VAL A 86 -5.83 -3.64 13.85
N LYS A 87 -6.44 -2.54 13.42
CA LYS A 87 -5.93 -1.77 12.29
C LYS A 87 -4.74 -0.91 12.70
N ALA A 88 -3.87 -0.57 11.75
CA ALA A 88 -2.93 0.53 11.94
C ALA A 88 -3.68 1.85 12.18
N ALA A 89 -3.14 2.73 13.03
CA ALA A 89 -3.76 4.02 13.33
C ALA A 89 -3.87 4.92 12.09
N ALA A 90 -2.81 4.95 11.27
CA ALA A 90 -2.82 5.66 10.00
C ALA A 90 -3.65 4.92 8.94
N PRO A 91 -4.21 5.61 7.94
CA PRO A 91 -4.86 4.99 6.78
C PRO A 91 -3.80 4.39 5.84
N ILE A 92 -3.18 3.31 6.30
CA ILE A 92 -1.97 2.75 5.67
C ILE A 92 -2.22 2.20 4.27
N ALA A 93 -3.43 1.71 4.00
CA ALA A 93 -3.79 1.21 2.68
C ALA A 93 -3.92 2.35 1.66
N ASP A 94 -4.54 3.46 2.05
CA ASP A 94 -4.66 4.67 1.22
C ASP A 94 -3.27 5.26 0.94
N LEU A 95 -2.45 5.42 1.99
CA LEU A 95 -1.10 5.98 1.88
C LEU A 95 -0.21 5.13 0.99
N THR A 96 -0.21 3.81 1.16
CA THR A 96 0.62 2.90 0.36
C THR A 96 0.20 2.91 -1.10
N ALA A 97 -1.10 2.93 -1.38
CA ALA A 97 -1.61 3.06 -2.74
C ALA A 97 -1.22 4.41 -3.36
N GLY A 98 -1.30 5.50 -2.59
CA GLY A 98 -0.85 6.83 -3.03
C GLY A 98 0.64 6.87 -3.39
N TYR A 99 1.51 6.30 -2.55
CA TYR A 99 2.94 6.19 -2.87
C TYR A 99 3.19 5.30 -4.08
N THR A 100 2.52 4.15 -4.18
CA THR A 100 2.63 3.25 -5.34
C THR A 100 2.22 3.97 -6.63
N ALA A 101 1.14 4.74 -6.59
CA ALA A 101 0.69 5.56 -7.71
C ALA A 101 1.73 6.61 -8.10
N ALA A 102 2.28 7.33 -7.12
CA ALA A 102 3.30 8.36 -7.38
C ALA A 102 4.56 7.77 -8.04
N PHE A 103 5.09 6.66 -7.52
CA PHE A 103 6.23 5.97 -8.13
C PHE A 103 5.93 5.46 -9.54
N SER A 104 4.74 4.88 -9.75
CA SER A 104 4.32 4.37 -11.04
C SER A 104 4.17 5.50 -12.08
N VAL A 105 3.62 6.65 -11.67
CA VAL A 105 3.50 7.83 -12.51
C VAL A 105 4.88 8.37 -12.91
N LEU A 106 5.82 8.49 -11.95
CA LEU A 106 7.18 8.95 -12.24
C LEU A 106 7.90 8.01 -13.21
N ALA A 107 7.77 6.68 -13.01
CA ALA A 107 8.32 5.70 -13.93
C ALA A 107 7.69 5.79 -15.33
N ALA A 108 6.38 6.04 -15.40
CA ALA A 108 5.68 6.21 -16.67
C ALA A 108 6.08 7.50 -17.39
N ILE A 109 6.31 8.60 -16.68
CA ILE A 109 6.85 9.85 -17.23
C ILE A 109 8.22 9.60 -17.84
N HIS A 110 9.13 8.97 -17.08
CA HIS A 110 10.47 8.64 -17.58
C HIS A 110 10.44 7.77 -18.84
N GLN A 111 9.53 6.79 -18.88
CA GLN A 111 9.38 5.95 -20.06
C GLN A 111 8.78 6.72 -21.25
N ARG A 112 7.74 7.55 -21.01
CA ARG A 112 7.11 8.41 -22.02
C ARG A 112 8.12 9.34 -22.69
N ASP A 113 9.04 9.91 -21.89
CA ASP A 113 10.08 10.82 -22.44
C ASP A 113 11.02 10.11 -23.45
N LYS A 114 11.12 8.79 -23.36
CA LYS A 114 11.89 7.97 -24.31
C LYS A 114 11.06 7.44 -25.48
N SER A 115 9.83 6.99 -25.21
CA SER A 115 8.97 6.33 -26.20
C SER A 115 8.07 7.32 -26.98
N GLY A 116 7.79 8.48 -26.41
CA GLY A 116 6.79 9.43 -26.90
C GLY A 116 5.34 9.03 -26.62
N GLU A 117 5.10 7.90 -25.95
CA GLU A 117 3.77 7.33 -25.72
C GLU A 117 3.38 7.37 -24.25
N GLY A 118 2.14 7.77 -23.99
CA GLY A 118 1.52 7.68 -22.67
C GLY A 118 1.16 6.24 -22.29
N ARG A 119 0.67 6.05 -21.04
CA ARG A 119 0.20 4.73 -20.63
C ARG A 119 -0.84 4.79 -19.52
N ARG A 120 -1.56 3.69 -19.39
CA ARG A 120 -2.47 3.44 -18.30
C ARG A 120 -1.75 2.74 -17.15
N ILE A 121 -2.02 3.22 -15.93
CA ILE A 121 -1.55 2.65 -14.66
C ILE A 121 -2.80 2.22 -13.88
N ASP A 122 -2.78 1.02 -13.34
CA ASP A 122 -3.82 0.47 -12.49
C ASP A 122 -3.19 0.12 -11.14
N VAL A 123 -3.60 0.82 -10.08
CA VAL A 123 -3.11 0.63 -8.72
C VAL A 123 -4.24 0.05 -7.87
N ALA A 124 -4.09 -1.20 -7.47
CA ALA A 124 -4.96 -1.83 -6.49
C ALA A 124 -4.43 -1.57 -5.07
N MET A 125 -5.26 -1.04 -4.19
CA MET A 125 -4.91 -0.82 -2.78
C MET A 125 -4.54 -2.16 -2.11
N LEU A 126 -5.23 -3.25 -2.45
CA LEU A 126 -4.94 -4.58 -1.92
C LEU A 126 -3.53 -5.04 -2.31
N ASP A 127 -3.14 -4.90 -3.58
CA ASP A 127 -1.81 -5.31 -4.06
C ASP A 127 -0.71 -4.48 -3.38
N ALA A 128 -0.94 -3.17 -3.22
CA ALA A 128 -0.03 -2.29 -2.50
C ALA A 128 0.14 -2.72 -1.03
N MET A 129 -0.94 -3.10 -0.35
CA MET A 129 -0.88 -3.62 1.02
C MET A 129 -0.16 -4.97 1.12
N ILE A 130 -0.37 -5.88 0.18
CA ILE A 130 0.35 -7.17 0.13
C ILE A 130 1.85 -6.93 -0.01
N THR A 131 2.24 -5.91 -0.77
CA THR A 131 3.66 -5.56 -0.95
C THR A 131 4.33 -5.15 0.37
N ILE A 132 3.69 -4.37 1.23
CA ILE A 132 4.26 -3.99 2.54
C ILE A 132 4.18 -5.09 3.59
N LEU A 133 3.28 -6.07 3.41
CA LEU A 133 3.23 -7.27 4.23
C LEU A 133 4.29 -8.33 3.84
N GLY A 134 5.17 -8.01 2.91
CA GLY A 134 6.09 -8.92 2.23
C GLY A 134 6.66 -10.06 3.08
N GLN A 135 7.17 -9.76 4.29
CA GLN A 135 7.72 -10.77 5.18
C GLN A 135 6.65 -11.76 5.67
N SER A 136 5.47 -11.28 6.05
CA SER A 136 4.35 -12.14 6.48
C SER A 136 3.82 -12.99 5.33
N VAL A 137 3.76 -12.41 4.13
CA VAL A 137 3.36 -13.14 2.91
C VAL A 137 4.35 -14.26 2.60
N VAL A 138 5.65 -13.96 2.63
CA VAL A 138 6.71 -14.97 2.40
C VAL A 138 6.67 -16.07 3.46
N ALA A 139 6.55 -15.70 4.75
CA ALA A 139 6.45 -16.65 5.84
C ALA A 139 5.25 -17.58 5.66
N THR A 140 4.06 -17.04 5.38
CA THR A 140 2.84 -17.82 5.12
C THR A 140 3.01 -18.75 3.91
N THR A 141 3.64 -18.27 2.84
CA THR A 141 3.83 -19.07 1.62
C THR A 141 4.75 -20.27 1.86
N ILE A 142 5.75 -20.12 2.74
CA ILE A 142 6.72 -21.19 3.05
C ILE A 142 6.16 -22.16 4.07
N SER A 143 5.55 -21.67 5.16
CA SER A 143 5.07 -22.50 6.28
C SER A 143 3.68 -23.09 6.06
N GLY A 144 2.86 -22.48 5.19
CA GLY A 144 1.44 -22.79 5.05
C GLY A 144 0.55 -22.14 6.13
N GLU A 145 1.14 -21.49 7.13
CA GLU A 145 0.43 -20.89 8.26
C GLU A 145 0.73 -19.38 8.35
N PRO A 146 -0.28 -18.53 8.64
CA PRO A 146 -0.05 -17.10 8.83
C PRO A 146 0.74 -16.87 10.12
N PRO A 147 1.62 -15.84 10.16
CA PRO A 147 2.31 -15.47 11.38
C PRO A 147 1.31 -15.04 12.47
N GLU A 148 1.62 -15.43 13.71
CA GLU A 148 0.85 -14.98 14.88
C GLU A 148 1.17 -13.50 15.20
N ARG A 149 0.22 -12.85 15.88
CA ARG A 149 0.46 -11.51 16.44
C ARG A 149 1.46 -11.60 17.59
N GLN A 150 2.40 -10.68 17.65
CA GLN A 150 3.46 -10.67 18.66
C GLN A 150 3.56 -9.32 19.41
N GLY A 151 2.52 -8.49 19.33
CA GLY A 151 2.56 -7.16 19.91
C GLY A 151 3.71 -6.33 19.32
N ASN A 152 4.60 -5.88 20.19
CA ASN A 152 5.80 -5.13 19.81
C ASN A 152 7.05 -6.01 19.68
N ALA A 153 6.94 -7.33 19.83
CA ALA A 153 8.08 -8.23 19.71
C ALA A 153 8.40 -8.54 18.23
N HIS A 154 9.67 -8.70 17.94
CA HIS A 154 10.09 -9.14 16.61
C HIS A 154 10.10 -10.67 16.54
N HIS A 155 9.47 -11.22 15.49
CA HIS A 155 9.26 -12.66 15.37
C HIS A 155 10.52 -13.51 15.10
N LEU A 156 11.68 -12.89 14.78
CA LEU A 156 12.94 -13.60 14.50
C LEU A 156 14.10 -13.16 15.40
N MET A 157 13.96 -12.06 16.15
CA MET A 157 15.08 -11.48 16.92
C MET A 157 14.67 -11.21 18.37
N ALA A 158 15.54 -11.57 19.29
CA ALA A 158 15.38 -11.31 20.73
C ALA A 158 16.71 -10.87 21.36
N PRO A 159 16.67 -9.87 22.24
CA PRO A 159 15.56 -8.99 22.56
C PRO A 159 15.37 -7.90 21.48
N TYR A 160 14.20 -7.85 20.91
CA TYR A 160 13.77 -6.81 19.98
C TYR A 160 12.28 -6.54 20.24
N GLN A 161 12.00 -5.73 21.28
CA GLN A 161 10.63 -5.44 21.72
C GLN A 161 10.58 -4.29 22.69
N SER A 162 9.38 -3.87 23.07
CA SER A 162 9.19 -2.99 24.21
C SER A 162 9.13 -3.77 25.53
N PHE A 163 9.65 -3.18 26.58
CA PHE A 163 9.62 -3.68 27.95
C PHE A 163 8.98 -2.65 28.85
N ARG A 164 8.10 -3.11 29.70
CA ARG A 164 7.45 -2.25 30.69
C ARG A 164 8.35 -2.03 31.89
N THR A 165 8.46 -0.80 32.33
CA THR A 165 9.10 -0.46 33.62
C THR A 165 8.07 0.06 34.62
N ALA A 166 8.53 0.42 35.81
CA ALA A 166 7.66 0.99 36.83
C ALA A 166 7.07 2.36 36.43
N THR A 167 7.73 3.11 35.57
CA THR A 167 7.35 4.48 35.22
C THR A 167 7.03 4.66 33.72
N ASN A 168 7.76 4.01 32.84
CA ASN A 168 7.66 4.17 31.40
C ASN A 168 7.96 2.84 30.67
N ASP A 169 7.60 2.75 29.42
CA ASP A 169 8.07 1.67 28.56
C ASP A 169 9.38 2.08 27.88
N PHE A 170 10.26 1.12 27.61
CA PHE A 170 11.45 1.33 26.81
C PHE A 170 11.57 0.24 25.72
N VAL A 171 12.26 0.56 24.64
CA VAL A 171 12.47 -0.36 23.53
C VAL A 171 13.90 -0.86 23.51
N VAL A 172 14.07 -2.17 23.40
CA VAL A 172 15.37 -2.81 23.15
C VAL A 172 15.34 -3.36 21.73
N SER A 173 16.39 -3.09 20.95
CA SER A 173 16.57 -3.60 19.60
C SER A 173 18.02 -4.06 19.44
N LEU A 174 18.27 -5.33 19.73
CA LEU A 174 19.58 -5.95 19.61
C LEU A 174 19.61 -6.89 18.40
N THR A 175 20.45 -6.55 17.44
CA THR A 175 20.56 -7.28 16.17
C THR A 175 21.87 -8.02 16.01
N THR A 176 22.76 -7.96 17.01
CA THR A 176 24.09 -8.60 16.94
C THR A 176 24.49 -9.20 18.29
N GLN A 177 25.25 -10.30 18.24
CA GLN A 177 25.79 -10.94 19.42
C GLN A 177 26.71 -10.01 20.27
N LYS A 178 27.42 -9.10 19.61
CA LYS A 178 28.25 -8.08 20.31
C LYS A 178 27.41 -7.17 21.19
N ARG A 179 26.25 -6.70 20.69
CA ARG A 179 25.33 -5.84 21.46
C ARG A 179 24.69 -6.60 22.62
N TRP A 180 24.31 -7.87 22.38
CA TRP A 180 23.82 -8.74 23.43
C TRP A 180 24.85 -8.92 24.56
N ALA A 181 26.08 -9.27 24.24
CA ALA A 181 27.14 -9.40 25.22
C ALA A 181 27.37 -8.10 26.01
N ALA A 182 27.32 -6.93 25.35
CA ALA A 182 27.40 -5.64 26.01
C ALA A 182 26.25 -5.38 26.97
N LEU A 183 25.01 -5.73 26.59
CA LEU A 183 23.86 -5.60 27.49
C LEU A 183 24.04 -6.45 28.75
N CYS A 184 24.54 -7.69 28.61
CA CYS A 184 24.76 -8.60 29.74
C CYS A 184 25.87 -8.16 30.70
N THR A 185 26.67 -7.13 30.37
CA THR A 185 27.67 -6.57 31.26
C THR A 185 27.18 -5.40 32.10
N LEU A 186 25.94 -4.96 31.92
CA LEU A 186 25.35 -3.91 32.75
C LEU A 186 24.93 -4.51 34.11
N ASP A 187 25.40 -3.92 35.20
CA ASP A 187 25.14 -4.40 36.59
C ASP A 187 23.66 -4.50 36.94
N GLU A 188 22.82 -3.77 36.24
CA GLU A 188 21.37 -3.75 36.39
C GLU A 188 20.64 -4.99 35.81
N PHE A 189 21.38 -5.84 35.05
CA PHE A 189 20.89 -7.07 34.44
C PHE A 189 21.59 -8.34 34.95
N THR A 190 22.46 -8.21 35.94
CA THR A 190 23.11 -9.31 36.66
C THR A 190 22.52 -9.43 38.06
#